data_f1dec3e0b295001a4aa14e4ee6d1938a
#
_entry.id   f1dec3e0b295001a4aa14e4ee6d1938a
#
_cell.length_a   1.000
_cell.length_b   1.000
_cell.length_c   1.000
_cell.angle_alpha   90.00
_cell.angle_beta   90.00
_cell.angle_gamma   90.00
#
_symmetry.space_group_name_H-M   'P 1'
#
loop_
_entity.id
_entity.type
_entity.pdbx_description
1 polymer ?
#
loop_
_entity_poly.entity_id
_entity_poly.type
_entity_poly.pdbx_seq_one_letter_code
_entity_poly.pdbx_strand_id
1 'polypeptide(L)'
;MKKSLNILVLLALASFSCSSGSDDPAGDDGNTNSKPSAPVLVFPSQNQLCTTNVLNFEWQASTNQDGSSVIYKLEIAKDNQFTNKVVDEVLTGLSKIVTLEKGLAYYWRVRARSTKSVESDYSSVAQFYTEEVPNSNHLPFAPSLISPFLGQKLEVGTATVKLEWTGADVDNDPLTYDVYFGKDKNALNLVVDNTSAKTFEVNLDSSDATYYWKVVVKDDKGASVTGPTWYFRL
;
A
#
# COMPACT_ATOMS: atom_id res chain seq x y z
N MET A 1 35.28 -36.68 59.87
CA MET A 1 36.55 -35.96 60.11
C MET A 1 36.31 -34.55 59.55
N LYS A 2 35.93 -33.60 60.38
CA LYS A 2 36.72 -32.59 61.12
C LYS A 2 37.72 -31.83 60.25
N LYS A 3 37.41 -30.54 59.97
CA LYS A 3 38.13 -29.32 60.32
C LYS A 3 37.48 -28.19 59.49
N SER A 4 36.79 -27.20 60.00
CA SER A 4 37.01 -26.13 61.01
C SER A 4 38.10 -25.14 60.59
N LEU A 5 37.66 -23.83 60.62
CA LEU A 5 38.41 -22.64 60.93
C LEU A 5 38.77 -21.74 59.74
N ASN A 6 38.68 -20.43 59.68
CA ASN A 6 38.42 -19.35 60.65
C ASN A 6 37.99 -18.06 59.94
N ILE A 7 37.14 -17.34 60.55
CA ILE A 7 36.93 -15.92 60.71
C ILE A 7 38.14 -15.03 60.45
N LEU A 8 37.97 -13.97 59.63
CA LEU A 8 38.62 -12.69 59.88
C LEU A 8 37.70 -11.54 59.52
N VAL A 9 37.24 -10.87 60.56
CA VAL A 9 36.52 -9.60 60.54
C VAL A 9 37.49 -8.49 60.24
N LEU A 10 37.33 -7.67 59.25
CA LEU A 10 37.96 -6.36 59.14
C LEU A 10 36.92 -5.29 59.02
N LEU A 11 36.75 -4.55 60.10
CA LEU A 11 35.97 -3.31 60.13
C LEU A 11 36.81 -2.22 59.43
N ALA A 12 36.28 -1.59 58.39
CA ALA A 12 36.81 -0.33 57.92
C ALA A 12 35.65 0.67 57.85
N LEU A 13 35.69 1.62 58.77
CA LEU A 13 34.91 2.85 58.72
C LEU A 13 35.38 3.69 57.50
N ALA A 14 34.47 4.10 56.62
CA ALA A 14 34.76 5.21 55.78
C ALA A 14 33.46 6.01 55.59
N SER A 15 33.45 7.12 56.19
CA SER A 15 32.83 8.44 55.96
C SER A 15 31.69 8.53 54.93
N PHE A 16 30.52 8.89 55.46
CA PHE A 16 29.43 9.50 54.72
C PHE A 16 29.88 10.80 54.02
N SER A 17 29.77 10.81 52.68
CA SER A 17 29.69 12.03 51.91
C SER A 17 28.29 12.07 51.31
N CYS A 18 27.41 12.88 51.87
CA CYS A 18 26.16 13.28 51.27
C CYS A 18 26.49 14.16 50.07
N SER A 19 26.33 13.65 48.87
CA SER A 19 26.11 14.42 47.67
C SER A 19 24.61 14.38 47.37
N SER A 20 23.96 15.51 47.62
CA SER A 20 22.59 15.74 47.15
C SER A 20 22.60 15.89 45.64
N GLY A 21 22.49 14.75 44.94
CA GLY A 21 22.08 14.71 43.53
C GLY A 21 20.57 14.70 43.52
N SER A 22 19.98 15.79 43.14
CA SER A 22 18.59 15.85 42.72
C SER A 22 18.46 14.98 41.46
N ASP A 23 18.02 13.73 41.60
CA ASP A 23 17.42 12.97 40.53
C ASP A 23 16.10 13.64 40.22
N ASP A 24 16.13 14.65 39.34
CA ASP A 24 14.93 15.01 38.60
C ASP A 24 14.55 13.77 37.78
N PRO A 25 13.34 13.21 37.94
CA PRO A 25 12.87 12.25 36.98
C PRO A 25 12.88 12.98 35.66
N ALA A 26 13.66 12.50 34.69
CA ALA A 26 13.58 12.94 33.30
C ALA A 26 12.13 12.90 32.96
N GLY A 27 11.50 14.07 32.88
CA GLY A 27 10.15 14.20 32.38
C GLY A 27 10.18 13.55 31.01
N ASP A 28 9.42 12.49 30.87
CA ASP A 28 8.99 12.01 29.57
C ASP A 28 8.27 13.21 28.95
N ASP A 29 9.01 13.97 28.15
CA ASP A 29 8.46 15.05 27.35
C ASP A 29 7.46 14.40 26.43
N GLY A 30 6.19 14.36 26.83
CA GLY A 30 5.05 13.74 26.15
C GLY A 30 4.79 14.31 24.74
N ASN A 31 5.85 14.61 24.04
CA ASN A 31 5.88 15.07 22.66
C ASN A 31 6.28 13.95 21.69
N THR A 32 5.76 12.75 21.89
CA THR A 32 5.86 11.72 20.88
C THR A 32 4.94 12.11 19.73
N ASN A 33 5.52 12.60 18.64
CA ASN A 33 4.82 12.79 17.37
C ASN A 33 4.33 11.43 16.88
N SER A 34 3.14 11.01 17.30
CA SER A 34 2.59 9.74 16.90
C SER A 34 2.08 9.80 15.45
N LYS A 35 2.29 8.72 14.73
CA LYS A 35 1.79 8.55 13.37
C LYS A 35 0.29 8.25 13.43
N PRO A 36 -0.58 9.03 12.72
CA PRO A 36 -2.00 8.71 12.65
C PRO A 36 -2.23 7.33 12.01
N SER A 37 -3.33 6.67 12.36
CA SER A 37 -3.77 5.47 11.64
C SER A 37 -4.12 5.80 10.19
N ALA A 38 -3.90 4.84 9.27
CA ALA A 38 -4.38 4.97 7.90
C ALA A 38 -5.91 5.07 7.89
N PRO A 39 -6.51 5.97 7.06
CA PRO A 39 -7.96 6.05 6.92
C PRO A 39 -8.56 4.76 6.36
N VAL A 40 -9.81 4.47 6.70
CA VAL A 40 -10.58 3.37 6.10
C VAL A 40 -11.60 3.96 5.14
N LEU A 41 -11.57 3.54 3.88
CA LEU A 41 -12.46 4.04 2.83
C LEU A 41 -13.88 3.49 3.05
N VAL A 42 -14.90 4.30 2.78
CA VAL A 42 -16.31 3.94 2.94
C VAL A 42 -17.03 3.94 1.58
N PHE A 43 -16.98 5.06 0.85
CA PHE A 43 -17.65 5.20 -0.44
C PHE A 43 -16.86 6.11 -1.40
N PRO A 44 -16.75 5.77 -2.70
CA PRO A 44 -17.21 4.54 -3.34
C PRO A 44 -16.45 3.30 -2.84
N SER A 45 -17.14 2.16 -2.76
CA SER A 45 -16.53 0.90 -2.32
C SER A 45 -15.69 0.25 -3.43
N GLN A 46 -14.90 -0.75 -3.06
CA GLN A 46 -14.07 -1.51 -4.00
C GLN A 46 -14.94 -2.17 -5.08
N ASN A 47 -14.55 -2.00 -6.36
CA ASN A 47 -15.21 -2.54 -7.56
C ASN A 47 -16.65 -2.06 -7.76
N GLN A 48 -17.00 -0.91 -7.22
CA GLN A 48 -18.38 -0.40 -7.33
C GLN A 48 -18.67 0.15 -8.74
N LEU A 49 -19.86 -0.16 -9.27
CA LEU A 49 -20.46 0.55 -10.39
C LEU A 49 -21.26 1.74 -9.87
N CYS A 50 -20.89 2.95 -10.23
CA CYS A 50 -21.58 4.17 -9.86
C CYS A 50 -22.41 4.67 -11.04
N THR A 51 -23.74 4.65 -10.90
CA THR A 51 -24.71 5.09 -11.92
C THR A 51 -24.84 6.61 -12.03
N THR A 52 -24.15 7.34 -11.17
CA THR A 52 -23.97 8.79 -11.20
C THR A 52 -22.50 9.16 -11.19
N ASN A 53 -22.17 10.29 -11.79
CA ASN A 53 -20.79 10.81 -11.78
C ASN A 53 -20.55 11.92 -10.76
N VAL A 54 -21.58 12.27 -9.98
CA VAL A 54 -21.46 13.15 -8.83
C VAL A 54 -21.43 12.26 -7.58
N LEU A 55 -20.25 12.08 -7.01
CA LEU A 55 -20.02 11.11 -5.93
C LEU A 55 -19.56 11.81 -4.67
N ASN A 56 -20.06 11.38 -3.52
CA ASN A 56 -19.60 11.84 -2.22
C ASN A 56 -18.57 10.82 -1.68
N PHE A 57 -17.30 11.10 -1.85
CA PHE A 57 -16.22 10.28 -1.31
C PHE A 57 -16.24 10.36 0.21
N GLU A 58 -16.22 9.21 0.90
CA GLU A 58 -16.31 9.13 2.34
C GLU A 58 -15.27 8.16 2.91
N TRP A 59 -14.72 8.52 4.07
CA TRP A 59 -13.77 7.69 4.83
C TRP A 59 -13.97 7.86 6.32
N GLN A 60 -13.48 6.88 7.09
CA GLN A 60 -13.52 6.93 8.54
C GLN A 60 -12.39 7.79 9.09
N ALA A 61 -12.64 8.40 10.24
CA ALA A 61 -11.64 9.19 10.94
C ALA A 61 -10.44 8.34 11.37
N SER A 62 -9.24 8.87 11.15
CA SER A 62 -8.01 8.31 11.69
C SER A 62 -7.86 8.61 13.17
N THR A 63 -7.35 7.65 13.92
CA THR A 63 -6.94 7.85 15.30
C THR A 63 -5.51 8.39 15.35
N ASN A 64 -5.25 9.31 16.29
CA ASN A 64 -3.91 9.78 16.58
C ASN A 64 -3.66 9.73 18.10
N GLN A 65 -2.68 8.93 18.50
CA GLN A 65 -2.44 8.63 19.93
C GLN A 65 -1.99 9.86 20.73
N ASP A 66 -1.37 10.86 20.08
CA ASP A 66 -0.94 12.10 20.73
C ASP A 66 -2.05 13.15 20.85
N GLY A 67 -3.29 12.81 20.45
CA GLY A 67 -4.45 13.69 20.51
C GLY A 67 -4.43 14.87 19.56
N SER A 68 -3.41 15.03 18.70
CA SER A 68 -3.37 16.12 17.75
C SER A 68 -4.43 15.93 16.65
N SER A 69 -5.00 17.05 16.19
CA SER A 69 -5.99 17.05 15.10
C SER A 69 -5.40 16.49 13.80
N VAL A 70 -6.27 15.90 13.00
CA VAL A 70 -5.90 15.23 11.74
C VAL A 70 -6.60 15.89 10.57
N ILE A 71 -5.87 16.09 9.49
CA ILE A 71 -6.36 16.49 8.17
C ILE A 71 -6.10 15.37 7.18
N TYR A 72 -6.78 15.37 6.04
CA TYR A 72 -6.77 14.27 5.09
C TYR A 72 -6.33 14.75 3.71
N LYS A 73 -5.52 13.95 3.03
CA LYS A 73 -5.20 14.12 1.62
C LYS A 73 -5.97 13.09 0.81
N LEU A 74 -6.93 13.55 0.00
CA LEU A 74 -7.69 12.75 -0.95
C LEU A 74 -6.98 12.79 -2.30
N GLU A 75 -6.74 11.61 -2.88
CA GLU A 75 -6.26 11.46 -4.24
C GLU A 75 -7.23 10.57 -5.03
N ILE A 76 -7.62 11.04 -6.23
CA ILE A 76 -8.42 10.30 -7.21
C ILE A 76 -7.67 10.36 -8.53
N ALA A 77 -7.50 9.23 -9.21
CA ALA A 77 -6.76 9.12 -10.46
C ALA A 77 -7.49 8.22 -11.48
N LYS A 78 -7.15 8.38 -12.76
CA LYS A 78 -7.59 7.50 -13.86
C LYS A 78 -6.70 6.25 -13.99
N ASP A 79 -5.65 6.13 -13.17
CA ASP A 79 -4.73 4.98 -13.14
C ASP A 79 -4.42 4.58 -11.69
N ASN A 80 -4.14 3.30 -11.47
CA ASN A 80 -3.85 2.75 -10.14
C ASN A 80 -2.44 3.07 -9.62
N GLN A 81 -1.61 3.78 -10.41
CA GLN A 81 -0.31 4.32 -10.00
C GLN A 81 -0.40 5.76 -9.52
N PHE A 82 -1.57 6.40 -9.65
CA PHE A 82 -1.80 7.81 -9.32
C PHE A 82 -0.89 8.77 -10.09
N THR A 83 -0.56 8.45 -11.35
CA THR A 83 0.19 9.33 -12.26
C THR A 83 -0.72 10.33 -12.95
N ASN A 84 -1.97 9.95 -13.27
CA ASN A 84 -2.99 10.79 -13.87
C ASN A 84 -4.08 11.14 -12.85
N LYS A 85 -3.73 12.00 -11.90
CA LYS A 85 -4.66 12.44 -10.86
C LYS A 85 -5.67 13.44 -11.39
N VAL A 86 -6.94 13.24 -11.04
CA VAL A 86 -8.04 14.18 -11.29
C VAL A 86 -8.41 14.96 -10.03
N VAL A 87 -8.06 14.44 -8.86
CA VAL A 87 -8.16 15.12 -7.57
C VAL A 87 -6.88 14.87 -6.77
N ASP A 88 -6.33 15.92 -6.18
CA ASP A 88 -5.21 15.89 -5.22
C ASP A 88 -5.43 17.05 -4.22
N GLU A 89 -6.28 16.81 -3.20
CA GLU A 89 -6.75 17.86 -2.29
C GLU A 89 -6.49 17.52 -0.83
N VAL A 90 -6.25 18.55 -0.02
CA VAL A 90 -6.16 18.44 1.44
C VAL A 90 -7.46 18.96 2.06
N LEU A 91 -8.05 18.18 2.96
CA LEU A 91 -9.38 18.37 3.52
C LEU A 91 -9.34 18.21 5.04
N THR A 92 -10.22 18.92 5.75
CA THR A 92 -10.41 18.75 7.20
C THR A 92 -11.57 17.82 7.55
N GLY A 93 -12.49 17.62 6.59
CA GLY A 93 -13.66 16.74 6.74
C GLY A 93 -13.36 15.29 6.43
N LEU A 94 -14.39 14.46 6.58
CA LEU A 94 -14.36 13.01 6.32
C LEU A 94 -15.06 12.66 4.99
N SER A 95 -15.41 13.66 4.21
CA SER A 95 -16.05 13.47 2.91
C SER A 95 -15.75 14.60 1.95
N LYS A 96 -15.94 14.33 0.65
CA LYS A 96 -15.81 15.30 -0.43
C LYS A 96 -16.72 14.91 -1.60
N ILE A 97 -17.55 15.83 -2.04
CA ILE A 97 -18.32 15.65 -3.28
C ILE A 97 -17.42 16.03 -4.47
N VAL A 98 -17.34 15.15 -5.45
CA VAL A 98 -16.57 15.30 -6.67
C VAL A 98 -17.44 14.93 -7.87
N THR A 99 -17.38 15.75 -8.93
CA THR A 99 -17.96 15.41 -10.23
C THR A 99 -16.85 14.87 -11.13
N LEU A 100 -17.02 13.65 -11.63
CA LEU A 100 -16.07 12.96 -12.49
C LEU A 100 -16.61 12.85 -13.91
N GLU A 101 -15.76 12.45 -14.86
CA GLU A 101 -16.24 12.05 -16.21
C GLU A 101 -16.94 10.69 -16.10
N LYS A 102 -17.93 10.46 -16.94
CA LYS A 102 -18.66 9.20 -17.04
C LYS A 102 -17.91 8.19 -17.92
N GLY A 103 -18.26 6.90 -17.78
CA GLY A 103 -17.73 5.83 -18.62
C GLY A 103 -16.27 5.48 -18.35
N LEU A 104 -15.74 5.76 -17.17
CA LEU A 104 -14.33 5.56 -16.83
C LEU A 104 -14.14 4.83 -15.51
N ALA A 105 -13.06 4.06 -15.44
CA ALA A 105 -12.54 3.53 -14.20
C ALA A 105 -11.74 4.61 -13.44
N TYR A 106 -11.92 4.64 -12.14
CA TYR A 106 -11.17 5.52 -11.24
C TYR A 106 -10.62 4.72 -10.07
N TYR A 107 -9.52 5.23 -9.53
CA TYR A 107 -8.80 4.71 -8.37
C TYR A 107 -8.71 5.83 -7.34
N TRP A 108 -8.93 5.53 -6.06
CA TRP A 108 -8.83 6.55 -5.03
C TRP A 108 -8.25 6.01 -3.74
N ARG A 109 -7.65 6.91 -2.99
CA ARG A 109 -7.05 6.65 -1.69
C ARG A 109 -7.03 7.92 -0.86
N VAL A 110 -6.89 7.73 0.44
CA VAL A 110 -6.78 8.84 1.41
C VAL A 110 -5.61 8.56 2.34
N ARG A 111 -4.88 9.58 2.74
CA ARG A 111 -3.98 9.51 3.90
C ARG A 111 -4.29 10.61 4.88
N ALA A 112 -3.97 10.37 6.16
CA ALA A 112 -4.10 11.32 7.23
C ALA A 112 -2.76 12.04 7.46
N ARG A 113 -2.82 13.27 7.94
CA ARG A 113 -1.67 14.03 8.43
C ARG A 113 -2.05 14.76 9.70
N SER A 114 -1.26 14.60 10.75
CA SER A 114 -1.46 15.35 12.00
C SER A 114 -1.10 16.83 11.83
N THR A 115 -1.59 17.69 12.70
CA THR A 115 -1.19 19.09 12.76
C THR A 115 0.30 19.28 13.07
N LYS A 116 0.97 18.25 13.58
CA LYS A 116 2.43 18.20 13.76
C LYS A 116 3.17 17.71 12.51
N SER A 117 2.51 17.64 11.36
CA SER A 117 3.06 17.25 10.04
C SER A 117 3.51 15.78 9.93
N VAL A 118 3.09 14.90 10.82
CA VAL A 118 3.33 13.45 10.69
C VAL A 118 2.24 12.84 9.81
N GLU A 119 2.65 12.12 8.77
CA GLU A 119 1.74 11.49 7.81
C GLU A 119 1.50 10.01 8.14
N SER A 120 0.25 9.56 7.96
CA SER A 120 -0.08 8.13 7.99
C SER A 120 0.38 7.43 6.71
N ASP A 121 0.28 6.10 6.68
CA ASP A 121 0.22 5.39 5.41
C ASP A 121 -1.05 5.77 4.65
N TYR A 122 -1.06 5.55 3.33
CA TYR A 122 -2.30 5.63 2.59
C TYR A 122 -3.25 4.52 3.03
N SER A 123 -4.55 4.75 2.89
CA SER A 123 -5.55 3.69 2.87
C SER A 123 -5.21 2.64 1.81
N SER A 124 -5.86 1.48 1.85
CA SER A 124 -5.96 0.65 0.65
C SER A 124 -6.50 1.48 -0.51
N VAL A 125 -6.10 1.14 -1.75
CA VAL A 125 -6.67 1.74 -2.96
C VAL A 125 -8.02 1.08 -3.22
N ALA A 126 -9.07 1.89 -3.40
CA ALA A 126 -10.33 1.42 -3.94
C ALA A 126 -10.47 1.85 -5.41
N GLN A 127 -11.07 1.00 -6.21
CA GLN A 127 -11.38 1.27 -7.61
C GLN A 127 -12.89 1.16 -7.84
N PHE A 128 -13.40 1.97 -8.76
CA PHE A 128 -14.82 2.01 -9.11
C PHE A 128 -14.98 2.46 -10.57
N TYR A 129 -16.16 2.29 -11.11
CA TYR A 129 -16.50 2.69 -12.46
C TYR A 129 -17.65 3.69 -12.44
N THR A 130 -17.58 4.73 -13.29
CA THR A 130 -18.69 5.67 -13.52
C THR A 130 -19.41 5.30 -14.80
N GLU A 131 -20.70 4.96 -14.73
CA GLU A 131 -21.49 4.58 -15.89
C GLU A 131 -21.88 5.82 -16.71
N GLU A 132 -21.80 5.72 -18.04
CA GLU A 132 -22.25 6.79 -18.95
C GLU A 132 -23.67 6.52 -19.49
N VAL A 133 -23.86 5.32 -19.97
CA VAL A 133 -25.15 4.77 -20.46
C VAL A 133 -25.19 3.30 -20.08
N PRO A 134 -26.35 2.68 -19.88
CA PRO A 134 -26.44 1.25 -19.63
C PRO A 134 -25.68 0.48 -20.72
N ASN A 135 -24.61 -0.18 -20.36
CA ASN A 135 -23.75 -0.91 -21.27
C ASN A 135 -23.84 -2.40 -20.97
N SER A 136 -23.78 -3.24 -21.99
CA SER A 136 -23.82 -4.69 -21.81
C SER A 136 -22.48 -5.27 -21.39
N ASN A 137 -21.41 -4.48 -21.43
CA ASN A 137 -20.05 -4.86 -21.01
C ASN A 137 -19.20 -3.64 -20.69
N HIS A 138 -18.47 -3.69 -19.59
CA HIS A 138 -17.47 -2.70 -19.21
C HIS A 138 -16.06 -3.29 -19.37
N LEU A 139 -15.06 -2.41 -19.47
CA LEU A 139 -13.66 -2.83 -19.45
C LEU A 139 -13.28 -3.38 -18.08
N PRO A 140 -12.48 -4.44 -18.01
CA PRO A 140 -11.87 -4.87 -16.75
C PRO A 140 -11.09 -3.74 -16.07
N PHE A 141 -10.99 -3.79 -14.75
CA PHE A 141 -10.05 -2.93 -14.05
C PHE A 141 -8.61 -3.33 -14.34
N ALA A 142 -7.70 -2.35 -14.34
CA ALA A 142 -6.29 -2.63 -14.45
C ALA A 142 -5.83 -3.57 -13.31
N PRO A 143 -4.95 -4.54 -13.59
CA PRO A 143 -4.51 -5.49 -12.58
C PRO A 143 -3.72 -4.80 -11.47
N SER A 144 -3.85 -5.31 -10.26
CA SER A 144 -3.11 -4.83 -9.09
C SER A 144 -2.01 -5.81 -8.70
N LEU A 145 -0.86 -5.27 -8.32
CA LEU A 145 0.32 -6.02 -7.88
C LEU A 145 0.09 -6.64 -6.50
N ILE A 146 0.45 -7.93 -6.36
CA ILE A 146 0.55 -8.60 -5.06
C ILE A 146 2.01 -8.88 -4.74
N SER A 147 2.72 -9.64 -5.60
CA SER A 147 4.10 -10.08 -5.35
C SER A 147 4.85 -10.31 -6.67
N PRO A 148 6.14 -10.02 -6.72
CA PRO A 148 6.97 -9.27 -5.75
C PRO A 148 6.52 -7.82 -5.59
N PHE A 149 6.75 -7.19 -4.42
CA PHE A 149 6.46 -5.76 -4.23
C PHE A 149 7.28 -4.91 -5.20
N LEU A 150 6.74 -3.77 -5.55
CA LEU A 150 7.39 -2.84 -6.48
C LEU A 150 8.79 -2.46 -5.98
N GLY A 151 9.81 -2.78 -6.78
CA GLY A 151 11.20 -2.53 -6.43
C GLY A 151 11.80 -3.49 -5.39
N GLN A 152 11.11 -4.55 -5.01
CA GLN A 152 11.60 -5.55 -4.05
C GLN A 152 12.97 -6.06 -4.49
N LYS A 153 13.90 -6.14 -3.54
CA LYS A 153 15.18 -6.83 -3.71
C LYS A 153 15.05 -8.26 -3.21
N LEU A 154 15.34 -9.21 -4.08
CA LEU A 154 15.41 -10.64 -3.78
C LEU A 154 16.88 -11.04 -3.48
N GLU A 155 17.05 -12.20 -2.91
CA GLU A 155 18.40 -12.74 -2.63
C GLU A 155 19.09 -13.16 -3.94
N VAL A 156 20.37 -12.86 -4.04
CA VAL A 156 21.21 -13.32 -5.17
C VAL A 156 21.25 -14.85 -5.18
N GLY A 157 21.00 -15.42 -6.36
CA GLY A 157 20.90 -16.88 -6.52
C GLY A 157 19.46 -17.42 -6.45
N THR A 158 18.44 -16.57 -6.25
CA THR A 158 17.05 -16.95 -6.43
C THR A 158 16.84 -17.43 -7.88
N ALA A 159 16.50 -18.70 -8.06
CA ALA A 159 16.36 -19.32 -9.38
C ALA A 159 14.97 -19.06 -10.02
N THR A 160 13.93 -18.96 -9.19
CA THR A 160 12.55 -18.74 -9.65
C THR A 160 11.88 -17.71 -8.78
N VAL A 161 10.88 -17.01 -9.33
CA VAL A 161 10.01 -16.12 -8.58
C VAL A 161 8.56 -16.28 -9.03
N LYS A 162 7.68 -16.28 -8.05
CA LYS A 162 6.25 -16.32 -8.27
C LYS A 162 5.73 -14.90 -8.43
N LEU A 163 5.24 -14.57 -9.61
CA LEU A 163 4.51 -13.35 -9.90
C LEU A 163 3.06 -13.53 -9.46
N GLU A 164 2.50 -12.57 -8.72
CA GLU A 164 1.13 -12.61 -8.23
C GLU A 164 0.44 -11.27 -8.44
N TRP A 165 -0.80 -11.33 -8.89
CA TRP A 165 -1.63 -10.15 -9.16
C TRP A 165 -3.10 -10.40 -8.84
N THR A 166 -3.90 -9.35 -8.80
CA THR A 166 -5.35 -9.43 -8.81
C THR A 166 -5.90 -8.79 -10.06
N GLY A 167 -7.06 -9.25 -10.50
CA GLY A 167 -7.89 -8.60 -11.50
C GLY A 167 -9.34 -8.61 -11.04
N ALA A 168 -10.10 -7.64 -11.48
CA ALA A 168 -11.52 -7.50 -11.21
C ALA A 168 -12.23 -6.92 -12.43
N ASP A 169 -13.51 -7.20 -12.51
CA ASP A 169 -14.43 -6.65 -13.49
C ASP A 169 -15.70 -6.19 -12.80
N VAL A 170 -16.30 -5.09 -13.25
CA VAL A 170 -17.51 -4.52 -12.63
C VAL A 170 -18.75 -5.34 -12.96
N ASP A 171 -18.76 -6.00 -14.12
CA ASP A 171 -19.84 -6.89 -14.56
C ASP A 171 -19.70 -8.31 -13.98
N ASN A 172 -18.57 -8.57 -13.27
CA ASN A 172 -18.16 -9.89 -12.78
C ASN A 172 -17.90 -10.90 -13.89
N ASP A 173 -17.45 -10.44 -15.04
CA ASP A 173 -17.12 -11.30 -16.16
C ASP A 173 -15.90 -12.19 -15.85
N PRO A 174 -15.85 -13.41 -16.39
CA PRO A 174 -14.67 -14.26 -16.31
C PRO A 174 -13.44 -13.57 -16.90
N LEU A 175 -12.35 -13.54 -16.15
CA LEU A 175 -11.12 -12.88 -16.55
C LEU A 175 -10.03 -13.88 -16.93
N THR A 176 -9.27 -13.51 -17.96
CA THR A 176 -8.02 -14.15 -18.35
C THR A 176 -6.90 -13.14 -18.42
N TYR A 177 -5.65 -13.64 -18.37
CA TYR A 177 -4.47 -12.80 -18.22
C TYR A 177 -3.37 -13.22 -19.17
N ASP A 178 -2.74 -12.23 -19.82
CA ASP A 178 -1.46 -12.41 -20.49
C ASP A 178 -0.37 -11.80 -19.61
N VAL A 179 0.71 -12.52 -19.39
CA VAL A 179 1.84 -12.04 -18.59
C VAL A 179 3.04 -11.81 -19.49
N TYR A 180 3.61 -10.63 -19.37
CA TYR A 180 4.83 -10.22 -20.08
C TYR A 180 5.96 -10.05 -19.07
N PHE A 181 7.14 -10.57 -19.39
CA PHE A 181 8.29 -10.58 -18.48
C PHE A 181 9.61 -10.36 -19.26
N GLY A 182 10.58 -9.70 -18.63
CA GLY A 182 11.91 -9.50 -19.23
C GLY A 182 12.79 -8.52 -18.46
N LYS A 183 14.00 -8.29 -18.96
CA LYS A 183 14.97 -7.34 -18.40
C LYS A 183 14.89 -5.95 -19.04
N ASP A 184 14.33 -5.84 -20.23
CA ASP A 184 14.08 -4.55 -20.88
C ASP A 184 12.61 -4.18 -20.72
N LYS A 185 12.33 -3.10 -19.98
CA LYS A 185 10.96 -2.63 -19.73
C LYS A 185 10.20 -2.25 -21.01
N ASN A 186 10.90 -1.95 -22.09
CA ASN A 186 10.32 -1.56 -23.38
C ASN A 186 10.14 -2.74 -24.33
N ALA A 187 10.72 -3.92 -24.03
CA ALA A 187 10.71 -5.11 -24.86
C ALA A 187 10.45 -6.37 -24.01
N LEU A 188 9.29 -6.40 -23.34
CA LEU A 188 8.88 -7.56 -22.54
C LEU A 188 8.36 -8.66 -23.43
N ASN A 189 8.75 -9.91 -23.14
CA ASN A 189 8.27 -11.10 -23.84
C ASN A 189 6.98 -11.62 -23.19
N LEU A 190 6.05 -12.09 -24.01
CA LEU A 190 4.88 -12.85 -23.54
C LEU A 190 5.37 -14.18 -22.99
N VAL A 191 5.13 -14.45 -21.70
CA VAL A 191 5.57 -15.69 -21.01
C VAL A 191 4.42 -16.62 -20.69
N VAL A 192 3.21 -16.10 -20.59
CA VAL A 192 1.97 -16.89 -20.53
C VAL A 192 0.85 -16.11 -21.20
N ASP A 193 0.04 -16.81 -21.97
CA ASP A 193 -1.09 -16.30 -22.72
C ASP A 193 -2.39 -16.88 -22.18
N ASN A 194 -3.39 -16.03 -22.02
CA ASN A 194 -4.78 -16.38 -21.77
C ASN A 194 -5.01 -17.32 -20.57
N THR A 195 -4.24 -17.15 -19.49
CA THR A 195 -4.41 -17.94 -18.26
C THR A 195 -5.52 -17.38 -17.37
N SER A 196 -6.31 -18.22 -16.72
CA SER A 196 -7.23 -17.84 -15.65
C SER A 196 -6.56 -17.77 -14.27
N ALA A 197 -5.32 -18.27 -14.14
CA ALA A 197 -4.55 -18.19 -12.90
C ALA A 197 -4.13 -16.73 -12.62
N LYS A 198 -4.10 -16.36 -11.35
CA LYS A 198 -3.62 -15.05 -10.88
C LYS A 198 -2.18 -15.09 -10.38
N THR A 199 -1.46 -16.14 -10.77
CA THR A 199 -0.05 -16.35 -10.43
C THR A 199 0.67 -17.04 -11.58
N PHE A 200 1.97 -16.72 -11.73
CA PHE A 200 2.83 -17.40 -12.70
C PHE A 200 4.26 -17.42 -12.16
N GLU A 201 4.95 -18.56 -12.29
CA GLU A 201 6.33 -18.71 -11.88
C GLU A 201 7.27 -18.47 -13.06
N VAL A 202 8.24 -17.58 -12.90
CA VAL A 202 9.27 -17.28 -13.91
C VAL A 202 10.64 -17.72 -13.43
N ASN A 203 11.45 -18.23 -14.36
CA ASN A 203 12.85 -18.53 -14.11
C ASN A 203 13.68 -17.24 -14.19
N LEU A 204 14.62 -17.10 -13.28
CA LEU A 204 15.59 -16.03 -13.26
C LEU A 204 16.95 -16.55 -13.64
N ASP A 205 17.70 -15.80 -14.41
CA ASP A 205 19.14 -16.01 -14.49
C ASP A 205 19.77 -15.40 -13.23
N SER A 206 20.80 -16.03 -12.69
CA SER A 206 21.46 -15.65 -11.43
C SER A 206 22.29 -14.37 -11.51
N SER A 207 21.97 -13.46 -12.41
CA SER A 207 22.65 -12.17 -12.56
C SER A 207 22.00 -11.09 -11.68
N ASP A 208 22.79 -10.20 -11.13
CA ASP A 208 22.34 -8.97 -10.49
C ASP A 208 21.64 -8.08 -11.53
N ALA A 209 20.33 -8.18 -11.63
CA ALA A 209 19.53 -7.55 -12.66
C ALA A 209 18.20 -7.03 -12.14
N THR A 210 17.66 -6.04 -12.84
CA THR A 210 16.27 -5.61 -12.69
C THR A 210 15.39 -6.37 -13.68
N TYR A 211 14.34 -6.97 -13.19
CA TYR A 211 13.32 -7.65 -13.98
C TYR A 211 12.06 -6.84 -14.01
N TYR A 212 11.45 -6.74 -15.18
CA TYR A 212 10.20 -6.01 -15.40
C TYR A 212 9.12 -6.96 -15.85
N TRP A 213 7.90 -6.67 -15.48
CA TRP A 213 6.75 -7.46 -15.90
C TRP A 213 5.47 -6.63 -15.88
N LYS A 214 4.50 -7.07 -16.66
CA LYS A 214 3.16 -6.50 -16.71
C LYS A 214 2.15 -7.58 -17.02
N VAL A 215 0.90 -7.29 -16.70
CA VAL A 215 -0.26 -8.17 -16.98
C VAL A 215 -1.25 -7.42 -17.85
N VAL A 216 -1.78 -8.08 -18.86
CA VAL A 216 -2.97 -7.66 -19.60
C VAL A 216 -4.14 -8.48 -19.09
N VAL A 217 -5.20 -7.82 -18.64
CA VAL A 217 -6.46 -8.44 -18.22
C VAL A 217 -7.40 -8.44 -19.40
N LYS A 218 -8.08 -9.56 -19.64
CA LYS A 218 -9.10 -9.72 -20.70
C LYS A 218 -10.37 -10.29 -20.10
N ASP A 219 -11.52 -9.80 -20.52
CA ASP A 219 -12.82 -10.42 -20.23
C ASP A 219 -13.20 -11.47 -21.29
N ASP A 220 -14.31 -12.16 -21.10
CA ASP A 220 -14.84 -13.15 -22.01
C ASP A 220 -15.61 -12.55 -23.20
N LYS A 221 -15.74 -11.21 -23.23
CA LYS A 221 -16.44 -10.45 -24.31
C LYS A 221 -15.48 -9.70 -25.21
N GLY A 222 -14.16 -9.87 -25.00
CA GLY A 222 -13.10 -9.35 -25.83
C GLY A 222 -12.58 -7.98 -25.46
N ALA A 223 -13.04 -7.39 -24.35
CA ALA A 223 -12.45 -6.18 -23.84
C ALA A 223 -11.16 -6.49 -23.04
N SER A 224 -10.19 -5.58 -23.05
CA SER A 224 -8.93 -5.80 -22.36
C SER A 224 -8.31 -4.51 -21.84
N VAL A 225 -7.53 -4.65 -20.75
CA VAL A 225 -6.79 -3.55 -20.12
C VAL A 225 -5.35 -3.99 -19.84
N THR A 226 -4.41 -3.18 -20.29
CA THR A 226 -2.99 -3.37 -19.97
C THR A 226 -2.67 -2.72 -18.62
N GLY A 227 -2.12 -3.49 -17.71
CA GLY A 227 -1.65 -3.01 -16.42
C GLY A 227 -0.35 -2.22 -16.50
N PRO A 228 0.04 -1.61 -15.38
CA PRO A 228 1.33 -0.93 -15.27
C PRO A 228 2.49 -1.92 -15.38
N THR A 229 3.67 -1.41 -15.73
CA THR A 229 4.90 -2.19 -15.70
C THR A 229 5.48 -2.15 -14.29
N TRP A 230 5.54 -3.31 -13.64
CA TRP A 230 6.17 -3.51 -12.33
C TRP A 230 7.61 -4.00 -12.49
N TYR A 231 8.37 -3.93 -11.41
CA TYR A 231 9.74 -4.42 -11.40
C TYR A 231 10.17 -4.91 -10.01
N PHE A 232 11.16 -5.78 -10.00
CA PHE A 232 11.92 -6.22 -8.83
C PHE A 232 13.39 -6.41 -9.21
N ARG A 233 14.26 -6.66 -8.25
CA ARG A 233 15.71 -6.79 -8.43
C ARG A 233 16.23 -8.07 -7.78
N LEU A 234 17.26 -8.65 -8.37
CA LEU A 234 18.14 -9.60 -7.71
C LEU A 234 19.29 -8.90 -7.01
#